data_c4744050d04a753f48f326cb96ca8978
#
_entry.id   c4744050d04a753f48f326cb96ca8978
#
_cell.length_a   1.000
_cell.length_b   1.000
_cell.length_c   1.000
_cell.angle_alpha   90.00
_cell.angle_beta   90.00
_cell.angle_gamma   90.00
#
_symmetry.space_group_name_H-M   'P 1'
#
loop_
_entity.id
_entity.type
_entity.pdbx_description
1 polymer ?
#
loop_
_entity_poly.entity_id
_entity_poly.type
_entity_poly.pdbx_seq_one_letter_code
_entity_poly.pdbx_strand_id
1 'polypeptide(L)'
;MDQDRKQDTRRCSAVHADDPTPCAGPRDAVTVLDGNGGAAVGCEHHGARMLASLDGARVEPGSVVGAATRVLEAADTIRPFCWYETAPRTQPAQLSRAENRAAAATR
;
A
#
# COMPACT_ATOMS: atom_id res chain seq x y z
N MET A 1 -14.79 -10.63 25.81
CA MET A 1 -15.36 -10.00 24.65
C MET A 1 -14.56 -10.28 23.41
N ASP A 2 -15.19 -10.94 22.53
CA ASP A 2 -14.47 -11.37 21.34
C ASP A 2 -14.13 -10.22 20.41
N GLN A 3 -14.93 -9.18 20.43
CA GLN A 3 -14.68 -8.03 19.58
C GLN A 3 -13.34 -7.38 19.86
N ASP A 4 -12.93 -7.35 21.12
CA ASP A 4 -11.65 -6.74 21.45
C ASP A 4 -10.51 -7.52 20.85
N ARG A 5 -10.59 -8.83 20.91
CA ARG A 5 -9.56 -9.66 20.30
C ARG A 5 -9.57 -9.51 18.79
N LYS A 6 -10.74 -9.38 18.21
CA LYS A 6 -10.82 -9.14 16.78
C LYS A 6 -10.18 -7.83 16.40
N GLN A 7 -10.29 -6.82 17.26
CA GLN A 7 -9.62 -5.56 16.99
C GLN A 7 -8.12 -5.70 16.98
N ASP A 8 -7.59 -6.53 17.88
CA ASP A 8 -6.15 -6.75 17.92
C ASP A 8 -5.64 -7.42 16.69
N THR A 9 -6.46 -8.27 16.09
CA THR A 9 -6.10 -8.96 14.85
C THR A 9 -6.62 -8.25 13.62
N ARG A 10 -7.40 -7.21 13.82
CA ARG A 10 -8.01 -6.48 12.74
C ARG A 10 -6.95 -5.72 11.95
N ARG A 11 -7.16 -5.64 10.69
CA ARG A 11 -6.22 -5.00 9.78
C ARG A 11 -6.93 -3.88 9.07
N CYS A 12 -6.16 -2.94 8.51
CA CYS A 12 -6.76 -1.81 7.81
C CYS A 12 -7.47 -2.27 6.55
N SER A 13 -8.33 -1.40 6.01
CA SER A 13 -9.09 -1.74 4.80
C SER A 13 -8.23 -1.83 3.55
N ALA A 14 -7.07 -1.19 3.55
CA ALA A 14 -6.18 -1.21 2.41
C ALA A 14 -5.37 -2.49 2.29
N VAL A 15 -5.39 -3.35 3.31
CA VAL A 15 -4.61 -4.58 3.27
C VAL A 15 -5.25 -5.58 2.31
N HIS A 16 -4.41 -6.22 1.49
CA HIS A 16 -4.88 -7.31 0.64
C HIS A 16 -5.12 -8.55 1.51
N ALA A 17 -6.12 -9.36 1.15
CA ALA A 17 -6.50 -10.52 1.94
C ALA A 17 -5.34 -11.50 2.12
N ASP A 18 -4.46 -11.60 1.14
CA ASP A 18 -3.34 -12.53 1.17
C ASP A 18 -2.06 -11.92 1.73
N ASP A 19 -2.08 -10.65 2.10
CA ASP A 19 -0.90 -9.98 2.63
C ASP A 19 -0.75 -10.34 4.11
N PRO A 20 0.31 -11.05 4.49
CA PRO A 20 0.48 -11.47 5.88
C PRO A 20 1.09 -10.41 6.78
N THR A 21 1.53 -9.28 6.23
CA THR A 21 2.25 -8.29 7.02
C THR A 21 1.32 -7.52 7.95
N PRO A 22 1.78 -7.16 9.14
CA PRO A 22 0.95 -6.40 10.08
C PRO A 22 0.84 -4.95 9.68
N CYS A 23 -0.17 -4.28 10.19
CA CYS A 23 -0.31 -2.84 10.02
C CYS A 23 0.83 -2.11 10.73
N ALA A 24 1.26 -1.01 10.14
CA ALA A 24 2.29 -0.14 10.71
C ALA A 24 1.61 1.11 11.25
N GLY A 25 1.48 1.21 12.56
CA GLY A 25 0.85 2.36 13.20
C GLY A 25 -0.66 2.37 13.03
N PRO A 26 -1.28 3.55 13.12
CA PRO A 26 -2.74 3.66 13.03
C PRO A 26 -3.28 3.12 11.71
N ARG A 27 -4.41 2.46 11.78
CA ARG A 27 -5.02 1.83 10.61
C ARG A 27 -5.77 2.81 9.71
N ASP A 28 -5.90 4.04 10.15
CA ASP A 28 -6.56 5.10 9.39
C ASP A 28 -5.61 6.26 9.06
N ALA A 29 -4.32 5.94 8.98
CA ALA A 29 -3.31 6.97 8.75
C ALA A 29 -3.54 7.72 7.44
N VAL A 30 -4.01 7.03 6.39
CA VAL A 30 -4.28 7.63 5.09
C VAL A 30 -5.51 7.00 4.47
N THR A 31 -6.01 7.64 3.41
CA THR A 31 -7.05 7.06 2.56
C THR A 31 -6.49 6.96 1.14
N VAL A 32 -6.59 5.77 0.55
CA VAL A 32 -6.19 5.54 -0.84
C VAL A 32 -7.44 5.55 -1.70
N LEU A 33 -7.40 6.33 -2.77
CA LEU A 33 -8.53 6.49 -3.69
C LEU A 33 -8.13 5.90 -5.04
N ASP A 34 -8.97 5.03 -5.58
CA ASP A 34 -8.70 4.52 -6.91
C ASP A 34 -9.33 5.42 -7.97
N GLY A 35 -9.04 5.13 -9.24
CA GLY A 35 -9.52 5.94 -10.34
C GLY A 35 -11.00 5.79 -10.63
N ASN A 36 -11.68 4.84 -9.98
CA ASN A 36 -13.07 4.52 -10.23
C ASN A 36 -13.99 4.95 -9.09
N GLY A 37 -13.48 5.74 -8.16
CA GLY A 37 -14.29 6.24 -7.07
C GLY A 37 -14.27 5.39 -5.81
N GLY A 38 -13.51 4.30 -5.81
CA GLY A 38 -13.33 3.50 -4.61
C GLY A 38 -12.36 4.16 -3.64
N ALA A 39 -12.52 3.87 -2.35
CA ALA A 39 -11.66 4.41 -1.31
C ALA A 39 -11.42 3.36 -0.24
N ALA A 40 -10.20 3.32 0.28
CA ALA A 40 -9.86 2.42 1.36
C ALA A 40 -8.98 3.14 2.36
N VAL A 41 -9.33 3.04 3.62
CA VAL A 41 -8.56 3.61 4.72
C VAL A 41 -7.45 2.62 5.06
N GLY A 42 -6.22 3.11 5.27
CA GLY A 42 -5.11 2.24 5.51
C GLY A 42 -4.05 2.79 6.43
N CYS A 43 -3.24 1.88 6.95
CA CYS A 43 -2.00 2.25 7.63
C CYS A 43 -0.98 2.68 6.58
N GLU A 44 0.14 3.25 7.03
CA GLU A 44 1.15 3.73 6.08
C GLU A 44 1.71 2.61 5.23
N HIS A 45 1.94 1.45 5.83
CA HIS A 45 2.51 0.32 5.11
C HIS A 45 1.56 -0.23 4.03
N HIS A 46 0.34 -0.57 4.42
CA HIS A 46 -0.62 -1.14 3.48
C HIS A 46 -1.16 -0.10 2.52
N GLY A 47 -1.25 1.15 2.97
CA GLY A 47 -1.62 2.25 2.08
C GLY A 47 -0.62 2.42 0.95
N ALA A 48 0.67 2.36 1.27
CA ALA A 48 1.71 2.47 0.25
C ALA A 48 1.65 1.30 -0.73
N ARG A 49 1.43 0.10 -0.21
CA ARG A 49 1.35 -1.10 -1.06
C ARG A 49 0.14 -1.04 -1.98
N MET A 50 -0.99 -0.62 -1.45
CA MET A 50 -2.19 -0.47 -2.27
C MET A 50 -2.00 0.61 -3.33
N LEU A 51 -1.43 1.75 -2.95
CA LEU A 51 -1.19 2.83 -3.89
C LEU A 51 -0.27 2.38 -5.03
N ALA A 52 0.76 1.60 -4.71
CA ALA A 52 1.68 1.07 -5.71
C ALA A 52 1.01 0.06 -6.63
N SER A 53 -0.04 -0.61 -6.17
CA SER A 53 -0.68 -1.71 -6.91
C SER A 53 -1.79 -1.25 -7.84
N LEU A 54 -2.23 -0.01 -7.73
CA LEU A 54 -3.38 0.50 -8.49
C LEU A 54 -2.94 1.61 -9.42
N ASP A 55 -3.29 1.48 -10.69
CA ASP A 55 -3.04 2.54 -11.66
C ASP A 55 -4.00 3.69 -11.43
N GLY A 56 -3.47 4.91 -11.44
CA GLY A 56 -4.30 6.09 -11.31
C GLY A 56 -4.81 6.35 -9.90
N ALA A 57 -4.32 5.60 -8.92
CA ALA A 57 -4.71 5.80 -7.53
C ALA A 57 -3.97 7.01 -6.93
N ARG A 58 -4.59 7.59 -5.92
CA ARG A 58 -3.98 8.67 -5.17
C ARG A 58 -4.21 8.46 -3.69
N VAL A 59 -3.46 9.19 -2.86
CA VAL A 59 -3.54 9.07 -1.42
C VAL A 59 -3.89 10.43 -0.82
N GLU A 60 -4.74 10.41 0.21
CA GLU A 60 -5.15 11.59 0.94
C GLU A 60 -4.81 11.43 2.42
N PRO A 61 -4.61 12.53 3.14
CA PRO A 61 -4.30 12.46 4.56
C PRO A 61 -5.44 11.83 5.36
N GLY A 62 -5.07 11.09 6.39
CA GLY A 62 -6.00 10.55 7.35
C GLY A 62 -5.67 11.07 8.73
N SER A 63 -5.59 10.17 9.71
CA SER A 63 -5.41 10.56 11.11
C SER A 63 -3.99 10.96 11.46
N VAL A 64 -3.00 10.65 10.62
CA VAL A 64 -1.60 10.89 10.95
C VAL A 64 -1.04 11.99 10.06
N VAL A 65 -0.54 13.04 10.67
CA VAL A 65 0.01 14.18 9.94
C VAL A 65 1.24 13.74 9.15
N GLY A 66 1.31 14.10 7.88
CA GLY A 66 2.44 13.78 7.02
C GLY A 66 2.43 12.37 6.46
N ALA A 67 1.49 11.53 6.89
CA ALA A 67 1.46 10.15 6.44
C ALA A 67 1.21 10.03 4.93
N ALA A 68 0.38 10.90 4.38
CA ALA A 68 0.10 10.83 2.93
C ALA A 68 1.36 11.06 2.11
N THR A 69 2.22 11.98 2.52
CA THR A 69 3.48 12.23 1.84
C THR A 69 4.41 11.02 1.95
N ARG A 70 4.51 10.43 3.15
CA ARG A 70 5.35 9.25 3.34
C ARG A 70 4.85 8.06 2.54
N VAL A 71 3.53 7.89 2.47
CA VAL A 71 2.92 6.82 1.68
C VAL A 71 3.21 7.01 0.20
N LEU A 72 3.09 8.24 -0.29
CA LEU A 72 3.38 8.53 -1.69
C LEU A 72 4.84 8.20 -2.03
N GLU A 73 5.76 8.56 -1.14
CA GLU A 73 7.18 8.28 -1.34
C GLU A 73 7.44 6.77 -1.27
N ALA A 74 6.85 6.10 -0.29
CA ALA A 74 7.05 4.66 -0.13
C ALA A 74 6.47 3.88 -1.31
N ALA A 75 5.35 4.33 -1.85
CA ALA A 75 4.73 3.65 -3.00
C ALA A 75 5.61 3.66 -4.23
N ASP A 76 6.56 4.59 -4.32
CA ASP A 76 7.45 4.66 -5.47
C ASP A 76 8.44 3.49 -5.51
N THR A 77 8.84 3.00 -4.35
CA THR A 77 9.84 1.94 -4.27
C THR A 77 9.30 0.60 -3.84
N ILE A 78 8.08 0.54 -3.34
CA ILE A 78 7.47 -0.73 -2.93
C ILE A 78 6.93 -1.44 -4.17
N ARG A 79 7.04 -2.76 -4.20
CA ARG A 79 6.54 -3.53 -5.33
C ARG A 79 5.05 -3.80 -5.17
N PRO A 80 4.31 -3.76 -6.26
CA PRO A 80 2.90 -4.14 -6.22
C PRO A 80 2.77 -5.60 -5.80
N PHE A 81 1.78 -5.88 -4.96
CA PHE A 81 1.46 -7.25 -4.54
C PHE A 81 2.65 -8.00 -3.96
N CYS A 82 3.59 -7.28 -3.36
CA CYS A 82 4.82 -7.91 -2.86
C CYS A 82 4.74 -8.26 -1.38
N TRP A 83 3.65 -8.87 -0.98
CA TRP A 83 3.46 -9.26 0.41
C TRP A 83 4.18 -10.55 0.77
N TYR A 84 4.83 -11.19 -0.17
CA TYR A 84 5.77 -12.25 0.16
C TYR A 84 7.08 -12.02 -0.62
N GLU A 85 8.17 -12.35 0.04
CA GLU A 85 9.49 -11.94 -0.43
C GLU A 85 9.97 -12.70 -1.64
N THR A 86 9.40 -13.87 -1.86
CA THR A 86 9.78 -14.71 -3.00
C THR A 86 9.00 -14.39 -4.25
N ALA A 87 8.18 -13.36 -4.25
CA ALA A 87 7.40 -12.99 -5.42
C ALA A 87 8.32 -12.75 -6.62
N PRO A 88 7.93 -13.21 -7.81
CA PRO A 88 8.75 -13.01 -9.00
C PRO A 88 8.92 -11.52 -9.34
N ARG A 89 9.99 -11.19 -10.04
CA ARG A 89 10.33 -9.81 -10.38
C ARG A 89 10.61 -9.67 -11.87
N THR A 90 9.88 -10.40 -12.68
CA THR A 90 10.18 -10.46 -14.11
C THR A 90 9.26 -9.59 -14.97
N GLN A 91 8.07 -9.28 -14.47
CA GLN A 91 7.11 -8.49 -15.22
C GLN A 91 7.02 -7.07 -14.66
N PRO A 92 6.78 -6.06 -15.51
CA PRO A 92 6.67 -4.69 -15.00
C PRO A 92 5.65 -4.53 -13.88
N ALA A 93 4.56 -5.28 -13.92
CA ALA A 93 3.56 -5.20 -12.87
C ALA A 93 4.04 -5.74 -11.53
N GLN A 94 5.17 -6.45 -11.52
CA GLN A 94 5.77 -7.01 -10.31
C GLN A 94 6.91 -6.16 -9.77
N LEU A 95 7.23 -5.08 -10.45
CA LEU A 95 8.33 -4.18 -10.08
C LEU A 95 7.77 -2.88 -9.53
N SER A 96 8.56 -2.20 -8.73
CA SER A 96 8.20 -0.89 -8.22
C SER A 96 8.22 0.14 -9.36
N ARG A 97 7.62 1.29 -9.10
CA ARG A 97 7.64 2.39 -10.05
C ARG A 97 9.07 2.86 -10.32
N ALA A 98 9.89 2.90 -9.25
CA ALA A 98 11.28 3.29 -9.40
C ALA A 98 12.06 2.29 -10.25
N GLU A 99 11.82 1.00 -10.06
CA GLU A 99 12.48 -0.03 -10.87
C GLU A 99 12.08 0.05 -12.33
N ASN A 100 10.82 0.32 -12.60
CA ASN A 100 10.35 0.47 -13.98
C ASN A 100 10.94 1.70 -14.65
N ARG A 101 11.09 2.79 -13.92
CA ARG A 101 11.75 3.98 -14.46
C ARG A 101 13.21 3.71 -14.77
N ALA A 102 13.90 3.00 -13.88
CA ALA A 102 15.31 2.65 -14.12
C ALA A 102 15.46 1.76 -15.34
N ALA A 103 14.58 0.79 -15.51
CA ALA A 103 14.62 -0.09 -16.67
C ALA A 103 14.36 0.68 -17.96
N ALA A 104 13.41 1.62 -17.94
CA ALA A 104 13.12 2.44 -19.11
C ALA A 104 14.29 3.34 -19.47
N ALA A 105 15.01 3.84 -18.46
CA ALA A 105 16.15 4.74 -18.69
C ALA A 105 17.34 4.03 -19.31
N THR A 106 17.43 2.70 -19.16
CA THR A 106 18.58 1.94 -19.70
C THR A 106 18.32 1.32 -21.07
N ARG A 107 17.15 1.51 -21.63
CA ARG A 107 16.81 0.97 -22.96
C ARG A 107 17.35 1.82 -24.09
#